data_c897f10e3ea3dde74d492e87e22fa0e8
#
_entry.id   c897f10e3ea3dde74d492e87e22fa0e8
#
_cell.length_a   1.000
_cell.length_b   1.000
_cell.length_c   1.000
_cell.angle_alpha   90.00
_cell.angle_beta   90.00
_cell.angle_gamma   90.00
#
_symmetry.space_group_name_H-M   'P 1'
#
loop_
_entity.id
_entity.type
_entity.pdbx_description
1 polymer ?
#
loop_
_entity_poly.entity_id
_entity_poly.type
_entity_poly.pdbx_seq_one_letter_code
_entity_poly.pdbx_strand_id
1 'polypeptide(L)'
;MDCGSFILKFYVMNIYKVAILFDGAFFRKRYCIINHAEPHAAQVGDYIRDIMTRINALTQTYDTTSQDILFRVFYYDCRPYGDTERKPDGTQIDFRQHPAFNAASRFQTELKTMNQIALKLGDLSFNGWKINMDNPENSPKPDFKQKGVDMKIGLDIAWMSSKKTVDKIVLIAGDSDFVSPMKLARKEGLLVYLDAMGQTQIKIVLKEHADFII
;
A
#
# COMPACT_ATOMS: atom_id res chain seq x y z
N MET A 1 -55.02 -32.21 0.34
CA MET A 1 -54.66 -30.78 0.24
C MET A 1 -53.33 -30.62 1.03
N ASP A 2 -52.27 -30.66 0.28
CA ASP A 2 -50.93 -30.67 0.85
C ASP A 2 -50.48 -29.20 0.99
N CYS A 3 -50.42 -28.74 2.23
CA CYS A 3 -50.04 -27.36 2.53
C CYS A 3 -48.50 -27.32 2.58
N GLY A 4 -47.90 -27.15 1.40
CA GLY A 4 -46.44 -26.98 1.28
C GLY A 4 -45.97 -25.78 2.09
N SER A 5 -45.32 -26.05 3.21
CA SER A 5 -44.64 -25.05 4.00
C SER A 5 -43.50 -24.42 3.20
N PHE A 6 -43.73 -23.24 2.66
CA PHE A 6 -42.70 -22.39 2.11
C PHE A 6 -41.75 -21.96 3.28
N ILE A 7 -40.69 -22.72 3.53
CA ILE A 7 -39.61 -22.26 4.39
C ILE A 7 -38.81 -21.21 3.61
N LEU A 8 -39.08 -19.94 3.85
CA LEU A 8 -38.22 -18.84 3.45
C LEU A 8 -36.85 -19.05 4.11
N LYS A 9 -35.91 -19.64 3.37
CA LYS A 9 -34.50 -19.63 3.78
C LYS A 9 -34.02 -18.18 3.72
N PHE A 10 -33.99 -17.52 4.85
CA PHE A 10 -33.25 -16.25 4.98
C PHE A 10 -31.77 -16.57 4.83
N TYR A 11 -31.20 -16.28 3.67
CA TYR A 11 -29.74 -16.27 3.50
C TYR A 11 -29.21 -15.05 4.24
N VAL A 12 -28.52 -15.27 5.35
CA VAL A 12 -27.76 -14.22 6.02
C VAL A 12 -26.54 -13.97 5.17
N MET A 13 -26.48 -12.83 4.51
CA MET A 13 -25.31 -12.40 3.76
C MET A 13 -24.22 -11.97 4.75
N ASN A 14 -23.07 -12.63 4.72
CA ASN A 14 -21.90 -12.22 5.50
C ASN A 14 -21.18 -11.07 4.79
N ILE A 15 -20.93 -9.99 5.49
CA ILE A 15 -20.21 -8.82 4.99
C ILE A 15 -18.85 -8.76 5.65
N TYR A 16 -17.78 -8.84 4.85
CA TYR A 16 -16.41 -8.70 5.31
C TYR A 16 -15.85 -7.31 4.99
N LYS A 17 -15.34 -6.63 6.01
CA LYS A 17 -14.70 -5.32 5.88
C LYS A 17 -13.25 -5.49 5.49
N VAL A 18 -12.84 -4.86 4.40
CA VAL A 18 -11.49 -4.93 3.84
C VAL A 18 -10.76 -3.61 4.05
N ALA A 19 -9.58 -3.64 4.64
CA ALA A 19 -8.64 -2.53 4.62
C ALA A 19 -7.53 -2.81 3.60
N ILE A 20 -7.20 -1.82 2.78
CA ILE A 20 -6.09 -1.91 1.80
C ILE A 20 -4.98 -0.96 2.26
N LEU A 21 -3.77 -1.49 2.41
CA LEU A 21 -2.60 -0.76 2.86
C LEU A 21 -1.54 -0.73 1.75
N PHE A 22 -1.22 0.46 1.26
CA PHE A 22 -0.20 0.67 0.25
C PHE A 22 1.11 1.13 0.89
N ASP A 23 2.18 0.34 0.77
CA ASP A 23 3.51 0.91 0.78
C ASP A 23 3.68 1.73 -0.50
N GLY A 24 3.58 3.05 -0.38
CA GLY A 24 3.54 3.94 -1.55
C GLY A 24 4.83 3.93 -2.35
N ALA A 25 5.99 3.75 -1.72
CA ALA A 25 7.26 3.66 -2.43
C ALA A 25 7.36 2.34 -3.22
N PHE A 26 6.97 1.24 -2.61
CA PHE A 26 6.90 -0.05 -3.27
C PHE A 26 5.91 0.00 -4.45
N PHE A 27 4.69 0.49 -4.21
CA PHE A 27 3.65 0.61 -5.24
C PHE A 27 4.14 1.40 -6.45
N ARG A 28 4.65 2.63 -6.25
CA ARG A 28 5.14 3.47 -7.35
C ARG A 28 6.26 2.79 -8.13
N LYS A 29 7.25 2.25 -7.42
CA LYS A 29 8.36 1.54 -8.06
C LYS A 29 7.88 0.37 -8.92
N ARG A 30 6.95 -0.45 -8.40
CA ARG A 30 6.40 -1.58 -9.15
C ARG A 30 5.54 -1.13 -10.31
N TYR A 31 4.70 -0.11 -10.09
CA TYR A 31 3.87 0.46 -11.14
C TYR A 31 4.71 0.98 -12.32
N CYS A 32 5.79 1.72 -12.04
CA CYS A 32 6.72 2.19 -13.07
C CYS A 32 7.37 1.04 -13.86
N ILE A 33 7.74 -0.05 -13.18
CA ILE A 33 8.33 -1.21 -13.85
C ILE A 33 7.32 -1.88 -14.79
N ILE A 34 6.07 -1.99 -14.38
CA ILE A 34 5.01 -2.68 -15.14
C ILE A 34 4.48 -1.82 -16.29
N ASN A 35 4.27 -0.53 -16.03
CA ASN A 35 3.57 0.36 -16.95
C ASN A 35 4.47 1.35 -17.68
N HIS A 36 5.77 1.38 -17.37
CA HIS A 36 6.75 2.34 -17.91
C HIS A 36 6.35 3.81 -17.72
N ALA A 37 5.56 4.10 -16.68
CA ALA A 37 5.06 5.43 -16.34
C ALA A 37 4.83 5.57 -14.83
N GLU A 38 4.94 6.80 -14.32
CA GLU A 38 4.56 7.11 -12.93
C GLU A 38 3.03 7.04 -12.76
N PRO A 39 2.53 6.48 -11.65
CA PRO A 39 1.09 6.47 -11.40
C PRO A 39 0.57 7.86 -11.03
N HIS A 40 -0.60 8.21 -11.53
CA HIS A 40 -1.43 9.30 -11.01
C HIS A 40 -2.43 8.78 -9.97
N ALA A 41 -3.10 9.66 -9.25
CA ALA A 41 -4.08 9.25 -8.24
C ALA A 41 -5.23 8.42 -8.82
N ALA A 42 -5.65 8.69 -10.07
CA ALA A 42 -6.67 7.90 -10.76
C ALA A 42 -6.30 6.43 -10.89
N GLN A 43 -5.03 6.12 -11.22
CA GLN A 43 -4.56 4.73 -11.33
C GLN A 43 -4.52 4.01 -9.98
N VAL A 44 -4.29 4.74 -8.88
CA VAL A 44 -4.44 4.17 -7.54
C VAL A 44 -5.89 3.74 -7.33
N GLY A 45 -6.86 4.56 -7.75
CA GLY A 45 -8.29 4.24 -7.69
C GLY A 45 -8.66 3.02 -8.55
N ASP A 46 -8.10 2.92 -9.77
CA ASP A 46 -8.30 1.76 -10.64
C ASP A 46 -7.74 0.49 -9.99
N TYR A 47 -6.56 0.58 -9.41
CA TYR A 47 -5.90 -0.53 -8.73
C TYR A 47 -6.71 -1.02 -7.51
N ILE A 48 -7.28 -0.09 -6.73
CA ILE A 48 -8.16 -0.42 -5.60
C ILE A 48 -9.38 -1.21 -6.09
N ARG A 49 -10.00 -0.79 -7.19
CA ARG A 49 -11.17 -1.49 -7.77
C ARG A 49 -10.81 -2.90 -8.24
N ASP A 50 -9.65 -3.05 -8.88
CA ASP A 50 -9.16 -4.36 -9.30
C ASP A 50 -8.91 -5.29 -8.10
N ILE A 51 -8.24 -4.81 -7.05
CA ILE A 51 -8.04 -5.56 -5.81
C ILE A 51 -9.38 -6.02 -5.23
N MET A 52 -10.34 -5.13 -5.08
CA MET A 52 -11.64 -5.47 -4.51
C MET A 52 -12.38 -6.52 -5.36
N THR A 53 -12.27 -6.44 -6.68
CA THR A 53 -12.82 -7.44 -7.59
C THR A 53 -12.16 -8.81 -7.39
N ARG A 54 -10.83 -8.86 -7.31
CA ARG A 54 -10.08 -10.12 -7.07
C ARG A 54 -10.43 -10.75 -5.72
N ILE A 55 -10.52 -9.94 -4.66
CA ILE A 55 -10.85 -10.44 -3.31
C ILE A 55 -12.27 -10.97 -3.26
N ASN A 56 -13.25 -10.23 -3.81
CA ASN A 56 -14.63 -10.68 -3.87
C ASN A 56 -14.75 -12.01 -4.65
N ALA A 57 -14.05 -12.15 -5.77
CA ALA A 57 -14.03 -13.41 -6.52
C ALA A 57 -13.48 -14.57 -5.69
N LEU A 58 -12.37 -14.35 -4.96
CA LEU A 58 -11.82 -15.35 -4.06
C LEU A 58 -12.79 -15.70 -2.93
N THR A 59 -13.41 -14.72 -2.30
CA THR A 59 -14.39 -14.96 -1.23
C THR A 59 -15.56 -15.82 -1.73
N GLN A 60 -16.08 -15.50 -2.89
CA GLN A 60 -17.21 -16.24 -3.49
C GLN A 60 -16.86 -17.68 -3.89
N THR A 61 -15.57 -18.04 -4.01
CA THR A 61 -15.19 -19.44 -4.22
C THR A 61 -15.44 -20.31 -2.98
N TYR A 62 -15.45 -19.70 -1.78
CA TYR A 62 -15.67 -20.41 -0.52
C TYR A 62 -17.06 -20.17 0.07
N ASP A 63 -17.64 -18.99 -0.15
CA ASP A 63 -18.96 -18.62 0.33
C ASP A 63 -19.65 -17.67 -0.67
N THR A 64 -20.53 -18.23 -1.49
CA THR A 64 -21.27 -17.52 -2.53
C THR A 64 -22.25 -16.48 -1.98
N THR A 65 -22.55 -16.53 -0.69
CA THR A 65 -23.47 -15.59 -0.01
C THR A 65 -22.76 -14.42 0.64
N SER A 66 -21.43 -14.43 0.66
CA SER A 66 -20.61 -13.38 1.28
C SER A 66 -20.23 -12.29 0.30
N GLN A 67 -20.02 -11.07 0.84
CA GLN A 67 -19.57 -9.91 0.10
C GLN A 67 -18.44 -9.18 0.86
N ASP A 68 -17.43 -8.77 0.12
CA ASP A 68 -16.38 -7.90 0.63
C ASP A 68 -16.72 -6.44 0.37
N ILE A 69 -16.62 -5.61 1.40
CA ILE A 69 -16.80 -4.15 1.30
C ILE A 69 -15.52 -3.44 1.68
N LEU A 70 -15.16 -2.42 0.91
CA LEU A 70 -14.02 -1.58 1.23
C LEU A 70 -14.32 -0.75 2.48
N PHE A 71 -13.58 -1.01 3.55
CA PHE A 71 -13.63 -0.19 4.75
C PHE A 71 -12.85 1.11 4.55
N ARG A 72 -11.55 1.00 4.21
CA ARG A 72 -10.67 2.14 3.99
C ARG A 72 -9.39 1.72 3.28
N VAL A 73 -8.84 2.64 2.50
CA VAL A 73 -7.49 2.56 1.96
C VAL A 73 -6.55 3.42 2.79
N PHE A 74 -5.43 2.87 3.17
CA PHE A 74 -4.34 3.59 3.82
C PHE A 74 -3.17 3.65 2.83
N TYR A 75 -2.84 4.85 2.39
CA TYR A 75 -1.70 5.06 1.50
C TYR A 75 -0.57 5.69 2.29
N TYR A 76 0.54 4.99 2.41
CA TYR A 76 1.70 5.44 3.17
C TYR A 76 2.77 5.94 2.23
N ASP A 77 3.26 7.15 2.47
CA ASP A 77 4.30 7.80 1.68
C ASP A 77 5.13 8.73 2.57
N CYS A 78 6.11 9.42 2.01
CA CYS A 78 6.84 10.46 2.70
C CYS A 78 6.46 11.84 2.16
N ARG A 79 6.53 12.86 3.04
CA ARG A 79 6.46 14.25 2.58
C ARG A 79 7.57 14.51 1.58
N PRO A 80 7.30 15.23 0.47
CA PRO A 80 8.36 15.65 -0.43
C PRO A 80 9.42 16.47 0.33
N TYR A 81 10.68 16.17 0.08
CA TYR A 81 11.78 16.93 0.69
C TYR A 81 11.87 18.32 0.08
N GLY A 82 11.87 19.36 0.92
CA GLY A 82 11.77 20.73 0.46
C GLY A 82 12.87 21.67 0.99
N ASP A 83 13.95 21.14 1.57
CA ASP A 83 15.03 21.99 2.06
C ASP A 83 16.06 22.31 0.96
N THR A 84 16.94 23.26 1.23
CA THR A 84 18.03 23.64 0.34
C THR A 84 19.29 22.92 0.73
N GLU A 85 19.91 22.22 -0.21
CA GLU A 85 21.12 21.46 0.02
C GLU A 85 22.26 21.91 -0.90
N ARG A 86 23.50 21.76 -0.40
CA ARG A 86 24.71 22.09 -1.16
C ARG A 86 25.28 20.84 -1.82
N LYS A 87 25.48 20.90 -3.14
CA LYS A 87 26.16 19.85 -3.90
C LYS A 87 27.67 19.83 -3.60
N PRO A 88 28.37 18.72 -3.92
CA PRO A 88 29.82 18.64 -3.82
C PRO A 88 30.58 19.70 -4.64
N ASP A 89 30.01 20.17 -5.75
CA ASP A 89 30.56 21.24 -6.60
C ASP A 89 30.32 22.66 -6.06
N GLY A 90 29.66 22.78 -4.88
CA GLY A 90 29.32 24.03 -4.25
C GLY A 90 27.98 24.65 -4.66
N THR A 91 27.33 24.15 -5.67
CA THR A 91 26.01 24.61 -6.14
C THR A 91 24.92 24.32 -5.10
N GLN A 92 24.02 25.27 -4.89
CA GLN A 92 22.84 25.07 -4.03
C GLN A 92 21.66 24.59 -4.85
N ILE A 93 20.89 23.66 -4.31
CA ILE A 93 19.61 23.20 -4.85
C ILE A 93 18.52 23.40 -3.80
N ASP A 94 17.52 24.19 -4.13
CA ASP A 94 16.26 24.26 -3.41
C ASP A 94 15.31 23.16 -3.95
N PHE A 95 15.09 22.12 -3.15
CA PHE A 95 14.26 20.99 -3.56
C PHE A 95 12.79 21.35 -3.72
N ARG A 96 12.29 22.46 -3.13
CA ARG A 96 10.92 22.95 -3.38
C ARG A 96 10.69 23.36 -4.84
N GLN A 97 11.75 23.80 -5.51
CA GLN A 97 11.70 24.18 -6.93
C GLN A 97 11.92 22.98 -7.86
N HIS A 98 12.29 21.83 -7.30
CA HIS A 98 12.54 20.65 -8.12
C HIS A 98 11.22 20.05 -8.65
N PRO A 99 11.15 19.66 -9.95
CA PRO A 99 9.92 19.10 -10.54
C PRO A 99 9.34 17.92 -9.76
N ALA A 100 10.18 17.06 -9.18
CA ALA A 100 9.74 15.92 -8.37
C ALA A 100 8.98 16.35 -7.10
N PHE A 101 9.33 17.48 -6.47
CA PHE A 101 8.60 18.02 -5.33
C PHE A 101 7.17 18.38 -5.71
N ASN A 102 7.01 19.10 -6.81
CA ASN A 102 5.70 19.53 -7.30
C ASN A 102 4.85 18.34 -7.75
N ALA A 103 5.46 17.36 -8.43
CA ALA A 103 4.77 16.15 -8.86
C ALA A 103 4.28 15.33 -7.65
N ALA A 104 5.13 15.10 -6.65
CA ALA A 104 4.77 14.37 -5.43
C ALA A 104 3.70 15.12 -4.61
N SER A 105 3.83 16.44 -4.47
CA SER A 105 2.86 17.28 -3.75
C SER A 105 1.49 17.24 -4.42
N ARG A 106 1.43 17.32 -5.75
CA ARG A 106 0.18 17.21 -6.51
C ARG A 106 -0.44 15.83 -6.35
N PHE A 107 0.32 14.76 -6.54
CA PHE A 107 -0.14 13.39 -6.36
C PHE A 107 -0.74 13.17 -4.97
N GLN A 108 -0.04 13.62 -3.92
CA GLN A 108 -0.53 13.50 -2.55
C GLN A 108 -1.77 14.35 -2.29
N THR A 109 -1.89 15.52 -2.92
CA THR A 109 -3.09 16.36 -2.83
C THR A 109 -4.28 15.69 -3.51
N GLU A 110 -4.09 15.12 -4.69
CA GLU A 110 -5.12 14.36 -5.39
C GLU A 110 -5.58 13.15 -4.59
N LEU A 111 -4.66 12.36 -4.01
CA LEU A 111 -5.01 11.22 -3.13
C LEU A 111 -5.86 11.64 -1.93
N LYS A 112 -5.58 12.80 -1.31
CA LYS A 112 -6.36 13.30 -0.16
C LYS A 112 -7.81 13.63 -0.51
N THR A 113 -8.09 13.93 -1.77
CA THR A 113 -9.46 14.24 -2.24
C THR A 113 -10.25 13.00 -2.62
N MET A 114 -9.61 11.84 -2.72
CA MET A 114 -10.29 10.59 -3.07
C MET A 114 -11.07 10.04 -1.86
N ASN A 115 -12.28 9.54 -2.14
CA ASN A 115 -13.10 8.92 -1.12
C ASN A 115 -12.43 7.66 -0.53
N GLN A 116 -12.60 7.46 0.76
CA GLN A 116 -12.11 6.29 1.51
C GLN A 116 -10.57 6.14 1.54
N ILE A 117 -9.79 7.12 1.07
CA ILE A 117 -8.33 7.12 1.18
C ILE A 117 -7.87 7.95 2.36
N ALA A 118 -7.06 7.35 3.21
CA ALA A 118 -6.32 8.01 4.28
C ALA A 118 -4.84 8.04 3.91
N LEU A 119 -4.33 9.23 3.57
CA LEU A 119 -2.91 9.43 3.31
C LEU A 119 -2.15 9.58 4.62
N LYS A 120 -1.14 8.75 4.85
CA LYS A 120 -0.29 8.73 6.04
C LYS A 120 1.16 9.01 5.65
N LEU A 121 1.69 10.14 6.08
CA LEU A 121 3.00 10.61 5.66
C LEU A 121 4.06 10.38 6.74
N GLY A 122 5.14 9.72 6.34
CA GLY A 122 6.43 9.77 7.00
C GLY A 122 7.26 10.95 6.49
N ASP A 123 8.54 10.91 6.79
CA ASP A 123 9.48 11.98 6.42
C ASP A 123 10.61 11.45 5.54
N LEU A 124 11.10 12.29 4.61
CA LEU A 124 12.33 12.03 3.86
C LEU A 124 13.49 12.70 4.58
N SER A 125 14.52 11.93 4.89
CA SER A 125 15.79 12.43 5.41
C SER A 125 16.80 12.48 4.29
N PHE A 126 17.43 13.61 4.10
CA PHE A 126 18.56 13.75 3.18
C PHE A 126 19.84 13.21 3.86
N ASN A 127 20.51 12.26 3.20
CA ASN A 127 21.73 11.61 3.70
C ASN A 127 22.98 12.02 2.91
N GLY A 128 22.88 13.11 2.15
CA GLY A 128 23.97 13.58 1.31
C GLY A 128 23.81 13.20 -0.16
N TRP A 129 24.93 13.14 -0.86
CA TRP A 129 24.98 12.93 -2.31
C TRP A 129 25.64 11.61 -2.63
N LYS A 130 25.01 10.82 -3.49
CA LYS A 130 25.60 9.60 -4.08
C LYS A 130 26.36 9.98 -5.35
N ILE A 131 27.64 9.68 -5.36
CA ILE A 131 28.49 9.82 -6.54
C ILE A 131 28.60 8.43 -7.18
N ASN A 132 28.30 8.35 -8.47
CA ASN A 132 28.51 7.11 -9.21
C ASN A 132 30.02 6.96 -9.51
N MET A 133 30.67 6.07 -8.79
CA MET A 133 32.14 5.82 -8.95
C MET A 133 32.49 5.21 -10.32
N ASP A 134 31.54 4.51 -10.96
CA ASP A 134 31.75 3.91 -12.26
C ASP A 134 31.68 4.94 -13.41
N ASN A 135 31.04 6.08 -13.16
CA ASN A 135 30.95 7.19 -14.09
C ASN A 135 30.92 8.53 -13.33
N PRO A 136 32.12 9.05 -12.95
CA PRO A 136 32.25 10.28 -12.15
C PRO A 136 31.72 11.55 -12.85
N GLU A 137 31.57 11.53 -14.18
CA GLU A 137 30.99 12.64 -14.96
C GLU A 137 29.48 12.80 -14.72
N ASN A 138 28.82 11.79 -14.19
CA ASN A 138 27.40 11.88 -13.84
C ASN A 138 27.21 12.80 -12.63
N SER A 139 26.29 13.74 -12.76
CA SER A 139 25.90 14.62 -11.64
C SER A 139 25.55 13.82 -10.38
N PRO A 140 26.06 14.22 -9.21
CA PRO A 140 25.71 13.58 -7.95
C PRO A 140 24.19 13.53 -7.75
N LYS A 141 23.68 12.37 -7.34
CA LYS A 141 22.24 12.19 -7.05
C LYS A 141 22.01 12.34 -5.55
N PRO A 142 20.90 12.99 -5.14
CA PRO A 142 20.57 13.07 -3.72
C PRO A 142 20.25 11.67 -3.18
N ASP A 143 20.74 11.38 -1.98
CA ASP A 143 20.41 10.18 -1.24
C ASP A 143 19.32 10.49 -0.22
N PHE A 144 18.12 10.00 -0.45
CA PHE A 144 17.01 10.13 0.48
C PHE A 144 16.70 8.80 1.15
N LYS A 145 16.43 8.87 2.45
CA LYS A 145 15.94 7.74 3.23
C LYS A 145 14.56 8.04 3.78
N GLN A 146 13.64 7.11 3.57
CA GLN A 146 12.31 7.18 4.17
C GLN A 146 12.40 6.85 5.66
N LYS A 147 11.63 7.59 6.48
CA LYS A 147 11.54 7.37 7.92
C LYS A 147 10.09 7.27 8.37
N GLY A 148 9.81 6.26 9.17
CA GLY A 148 8.55 6.09 9.88
C GLY A 148 7.39 5.54 9.06
N VAL A 149 7.57 5.21 7.77
CA VAL A 149 6.52 4.62 6.92
C VAL A 149 6.19 3.21 7.39
N ASP A 150 7.19 2.32 7.47
CA ASP A 150 7.00 0.93 7.85
C ASP A 150 6.42 0.78 9.25
N MET A 151 6.90 1.63 10.19
CA MET A 151 6.34 1.67 11.54
C MET A 151 4.86 2.05 11.53
N LYS A 152 4.44 3.04 10.73
CA LYS A 152 3.03 3.44 10.62
C LYS A 152 2.17 2.32 10.06
N ILE A 153 2.64 1.62 9.03
CA ILE A 153 1.95 0.45 8.47
C ILE A 153 1.79 -0.62 9.56
N GLY A 154 2.87 -0.97 10.23
CA GLY A 154 2.86 -1.98 11.30
C GLY A 154 1.92 -1.62 12.46
N LEU A 155 1.94 -0.37 12.91
CA LEU A 155 1.05 0.11 13.98
C LEU A 155 -0.42 0.10 13.56
N ASP A 156 -0.74 0.50 12.35
CA ASP A 156 -2.12 0.48 11.85
C ASP A 156 -2.63 -0.96 11.70
N ILE A 157 -1.82 -1.89 11.19
CA ILE A 157 -2.16 -3.31 11.16
C ILE A 157 -2.43 -3.81 12.58
N ALA A 158 -1.54 -3.53 13.52
CA ALA A 158 -1.68 -3.96 14.91
C ALA A 158 -2.94 -3.39 15.56
N TRP A 159 -3.23 -2.10 15.33
CA TRP A 159 -4.41 -1.44 15.87
C TRP A 159 -5.71 -2.03 15.29
N MET A 160 -5.78 -2.17 13.96
CA MET A 160 -6.97 -2.74 13.30
C MET A 160 -7.23 -4.17 13.74
N SER A 161 -6.18 -4.95 13.90
CA SER A 161 -6.26 -6.35 14.35
C SER A 161 -6.76 -6.45 15.79
N SER A 162 -6.17 -5.69 16.70
CA SER A 162 -6.55 -5.69 18.11
C SER A 162 -7.97 -5.16 18.36
N LYS A 163 -8.42 -4.19 17.55
CA LYS A 163 -9.76 -3.61 17.65
C LYS A 163 -10.80 -4.33 16.79
N LYS A 164 -10.39 -5.29 15.97
CA LYS A 164 -11.26 -6.03 15.05
C LYS A 164 -12.14 -5.09 14.21
N THR A 165 -11.54 -4.00 13.72
CA THR A 165 -12.26 -3.00 12.91
C THR A 165 -12.50 -3.46 11.49
N VAL A 166 -11.73 -4.46 11.03
CA VAL A 166 -11.81 -5.09 9.72
C VAL A 166 -11.66 -6.60 9.84
N ASP A 167 -12.08 -7.33 8.83
CA ASP A 167 -11.97 -8.78 8.75
C ASP A 167 -10.80 -9.22 7.88
N LYS A 168 -10.44 -8.37 6.90
CA LYS A 168 -9.40 -8.63 5.91
C LYS A 168 -8.46 -7.45 5.77
N ILE A 169 -7.19 -7.74 5.64
CA ILE A 169 -6.15 -6.76 5.32
C ILE A 169 -5.50 -7.16 4.00
N VAL A 170 -5.42 -6.22 3.07
CA VAL A 170 -4.61 -6.33 1.85
C VAL A 170 -3.39 -5.48 2.02
N LEU A 171 -2.23 -6.08 1.99
CA LEU A 171 -0.95 -5.38 2.08
C LEU A 171 -0.26 -5.38 0.72
N ILE A 172 -0.10 -4.19 0.13
CA ILE A 172 0.66 -4.00 -1.11
C ILE A 172 2.07 -3.60 -0.72
N ALA A 173 2.96 -4.58 -0.64
CA ALA A 173 4.33 -4.40 -0.17
C ALA A 173 5.23 -5.57 -0.60
N GLY A 174 6.54 -5.38 -0.50
CA GLY A 174 7.54 -6.40 -0.80
C GLY A 174 8.59 -6.59 0.30
N ASP A 175 8.51 -5.85 1.41
CA ASP A 175 9.50 -5.89 2.47
C ASP A 175 9.14 -6.89 3.57
N SER A 176 10.15 -7.65 4.01
CA SER A 176 10.05 -8.62 5.10
C SER A 176 9.78 -8.00 6.48
N ASP A 177 9.96 -6.70 6.63
CA ASP A 177 9.71 -6.00 7.90
C ASP A 177 8.22 -6.06 8.29
N PHE A 178 7.34 -6.34 7.33
CA PHE A 178 5.91 -6.52 7.58
C PHE A 178 5.52 -7.92 8.08
N VAL A 179 6.45 -8.86 8.17
CA VAL A 179 6.17 -10.22 8.69
C VAL A 179 5.59 -10.20 10.10
N SER A 180 6.15 -9.37 10.99
CA SER A 180 5.67 -9.30 12.39
C SER A 180 4.24 -8.78 12.50
N PRO A 181 3.86 -7.65 11.87
CA PRO A 181 2.46 -7.21 11.86
C PRO A 181 1.52 -8.17 11.14
N MET A 182 1.94 -8.86 10.07
CA MET A 182 1.12 -9.89 9.41
C MET A 182 0.84 -11.08 10.35
N LYS A 183 1.86 -11.56 11.08
CA LYS A 183 1.68 -12.60 12.10
C LYS A 183 0.66 -12.18 13.16
N LEU A 184 0.74 -10.94 13.62
CA LEU A 184 -0.20 -10.41 14.61
C LEU A 184 -1.62 -10.38 14.04
N ALA A 185 -1.81 -9.86 12.83
CA ALA A 185 -3.13 -9.81 12.20
C ALA A 185 -3.78 -11.19 12.11
N ARG A 186 -3.02 -12.19 11.64
CA ARG A 186 -3.50 -13.57 11.55
C ARG A 186 -3.81 -14.18 12.93
N LYS A 187 -2.97 -13.91 13.92
CA LYS A 187 -3.20 -14.37 15.32
C LYS A 187 -4.49 -13.79 15.89
N GLU A 188 -4.82 -12.55 15.54
CA GLU A 188 -6.06 -11.89 15.96
C GLU A 188 -7.28 -12.31 15.10
N GLY A 189 -7.09 -13.18 14.11
CA GLY A 189 -8.17 -13.77 13.31
C GLY A 189 -8.51 -12.99 12.04
N LEU A 190 -7.68 -12.04 11.60
CA LEU A 190 -7.84 -11.37 10.32
C LEU A 190 -7.25 -12.23 9.19
N LEU A 191 -7.87 -12.17 8.01
CA LEU A 191 -7.28 -12.72 6.80
C LEU A 191 -6.31 -11.71 6.19
N VAL A 192 -5.11 -12.15 5.89
CA VAL A 192 -4.03 -11.31 5.33
C VAL A 192 -3.79 -11.69 3.88
N TYR A 193 -4.05 -10.75 3.00
CA TYR A 193 -3.76 -10.82 1.57
C TYR A 193 -2.49 -10.03 1.27
N LEU A 194 -1.56 -10.63 0.55
CA LEU A 194 -0.34 -9.98 0.08
C LEU A 194 -0.44 -9.75 -1.42
N ASP A 195 -0.32 -8.49 -1.83
CA ASP A 195 -0.15 -8.12 -3.23
C ASP A 195 1.27 -7.60 -3.45
N ALA A 196 2.07 -8.40 -4.11
CA ALA A 196 3.44 -8.06 -4.48
C ALA A 196 3.55 -7.51 -5.92
N MET A 197 2.42 -7.16 -6.54
CA MET A 197 2.35 -6.55 -7.88
C MET A 197 3.18 -7.33 -8.92
N GLY A 198 2.99 -8.66 -8.97
CA GLY A 198 3.68 -9.53 -9.91
C GLY A 198 5.20 -9.64 -9.69
N GLN A 199 5.72 -9.25 -8.53
CA GLN A 199 7.12 -9.47 -8.21
C GLN A 199 7.39 -10.97 -8.06
N THR A 200 8.28 -11.52 -8.89
CA THR A 200 8.60 -12.95 -8.90
C THR A 200 9.44 -13.38 -7.70
N GLN A 201 10.33 -12.50 -7.23
CA GLN A 201 11.24 -12.78 -6.12
C GLN A 201 10.69 -12.17 -4.81
N ILE A 202 9.53 -12.65 -4.35
CA ILE A 202 9.04 -12.32 -3.02
C ILE A 202 9.78 -13.20 -2.01
N LYS A 203 10.28 -12.58 -0.92
CA LYS A 203 10.91 -13.34 0.16
C LYS A 203 9.95 -14.40 0.69
N ILE A 204 10.41 -15.65 0.80
CA ILE A 204 9.59 -16.79 1.24
C ILE A 204 8.89 -16.49 2.56
N VAL A 205 9.60 -15.88 3.51
CA VAL A 205 9.06 -15.52 4.83
C VAL A 205 7.84 -14.60 4.75
N LEU A 206 7.73 -13.74 3.72
CA LEU A 206 6.56 -12.87 3.54
C LEU A 206 5.36 -13.67 3.01
N LYS A 207 5.62 -14.62 2.10
CA LYS A 207 4.59 -15.52 1.57
C LYS A 207 3.99 -16.43 2.64
N GLU A 208 4.82 -16.97 3.54
CA GLU A 208 4.41 -17.87 4.61
C GLU A 208 3.44 -17.23 5.61
N HIS A 209 3.43 -15.91 5.67
CA HIS A 209 2.58 -15.15 6.59
C HIS A 209 1.42 -14.42 5.93
N ALA A 210 1.19 -14.64 4.64
CA ALA A 210 -0.04 -14.29 3.95
C ALA A 210 -0.97 -15.51 3.90
N ASP A 211 -2.28 -15.29 4.03
CA ASP A 211 -3.28 -16.33 3.80
C ASP A 211 -3.52 -16.48 2.29
N PHE A 212 -3.43 -15.38 1.54
CA PHE A 212 -3.55 -15.34 0.09
C PHE A 212 -2.50 -14.42 -0.53
N ILE A 213 -1.99 -14.82 -1.69
CA ILE A 213 -1.16 -13.98 -2.57
C ILE A 213 -2.00 -13.66 -3.79
N ILE A 214 -2.19 -12.38 -4.09
CA ILE A 214 -3.08 -11.91 -5.16
C ILE A 214 -2.34 -11.06 -6.20
#